data_034be10b0c9f0c923f322ec619cb7384
#
_entry.id   034be10b0c9f0c923f322ec619cb7384
#
_cell.length_a   1.000
_cell.length_b   1.000
_cell.length_c   1.000
_cell.angle_alpha   90.00
_cell.angle_beta   90.00
_cell.angle_gamma   90.00
#
_symmetry.space_group_name_H-M   'P 1'
#
loop_
_entity.id
_entity.type
_entity.pdbx_description
1 polymer ?
#
loop_
_entity_poly.entity_id
_entity_poly.type
_entity_poly.pdbx_seq_one_letter_code
_entity_poly.pdbx_strand_id
1 'polypeptide(L)'
;MNCPRCNVSVAFTKSRCDNCGQDLVSYRKVVSLSNIYYNKGLSQAKIRDLSGAISSLKQSLQFNKLNTSARNLLGLIYYEEGEIVAALSEWVISKHYQNDNNDADMYIKEIQANPNKLEMHNQTIRKYNSALNSAKHGDEDMAIIQLKKVVNTNPKFIRANQLLALLYMMSGKKENRTRAMRLLKNIIKVDVTNTTTLRYMKELSDVHIKPEPVIKTIKKEESRKALPRVDADAYKTITPYKEEKPSVLPFVNVLVGLNIGLAVMYFLVVPHIKSNLADDKNNNFKQYSEQQASDTSNNSSLKNENAKLKGQVDELKSQLDNLQGGDGTSDNPVDGETLLEAYDN
;
A
#
# COMPACT_ATOMS: atom_id res chain seq x y z
N MET A 1 -29.89 -0.97 -8.53
CA MET A 1 -28.88 -2.06 -8.43
C MET A 1 -29.18 -3.11 -9.47
N ASN A 2 -28.18 -3.79 -9.98
CA ASN A 2 -28.41 -4.89 -10.93
C ASN A 2 -28.62 -6.20 -10.18
N CYS A 3 -29.55 -7.02 -10.71
CA CYS A 3 -29.80 -8.36 -10.17
C CYS A 3 -28.58 -9.26 -10.36
N PRO A 4 -28.07 -9.96 -9.31
CA PRO A 4 -26.88 -10.79 -9.42
C PRO A 4 -27.06 -12.02 -10.33
N ARG A 5 -28.30 -12.40 -10.65
CA ARG A 5 -28.60 -13.58 -11.48
C ARG A 5 -28.82 -13.22 -12.96
N CYS A 6 -29.60 -12.18 -13.27
CA CYS A 6 -30.00 -11.85 -14.64
C CYS A 6 -29.52 -10.47 -15.12
N ASN A 7 -28.78 -9.75 -14.30
CA ASN A 7 -28.18 -8.42 -14.54
C ASN A 7 -29.20 -7.31 -14.90
N VAL A 8 -30.51 -7.54 -14.79
CA VAL A 8 -31.53 -6.51 -15.02
C VAL A 8 -31.51 -5.50 -13.90
N SER A 9 -31.68 -4.22 -14.23
CA SER A 9 -31.76 -3.14 -13.24
C SER A 9 -33.02 -3.28 -12.40
N VAL A 10 -32.87 -3.28 -11.08
CA VAL A 10 -33.95 -3.44 -10.09
C VAL A 10 -33.90 -2.31 -9.09
N ALA A 11 -35.08 -1.78 -8.73
CA ALA A 11 -35.18 -0.77 -7.68
C ALA A 11 -34.65 -1.33 -6.35
N PHE A 12 -33.91 -0.51 -5.62
CA PHE A 12 -33.27 -0.93 -4.35
C PHE A 12 -34.25 -1.38 -3.27
N THR A 13 -35.50 -0.94 -3.36
CA THR A 13 -36.59 -1.27 -2.41
C THR A 13 -37.18 -2.69 -2.61
N LYS A 14 -37.01 -3.29 -3.79
CA LYS A 14 -37.61 -4.60 -4.08
C LYS A 14 -36.89 -5.75 -3.38
N SER A 15 -37.67 -6.69 -2.82
CA SER A 15 -37.16 -7.90 -2.18
C SER A 15 -36.85 -9.03 -3.15
N ARG A 16 -37.49 -9.01 -4.35
CA ARG A 16 -37.31 -9.99 -5.41
C ARG A 16 -37.14 -9.32 -6.77
N CYS A 17 -36.42 -9.97 -7.65
CA CYS A 17 -36.25 -9.53 -9.04
C CYS A 17 -37.51 -9.85 -9.84
N ASP A 18 -38.10 -8.85 -10.50
CA ASP A 18 -39.31 -9.05 -11.31
C ASP A 18 -39.06 -9.94 -12.54
N ASN A 19 -37.84 -9.94 -13.06
CA ASN A 19 -37.50 -10.69 -14.27
C ASN A 19 -37.20 -12.18 -14.01
N CYS A 20 -36.46 -12.50 -12.92
CA CYS A 20 -36.00 -13.88 -12.69
C CYS A 20 -36.40 -14.46 -11.31
N GLY A 21 -37.18 -13.73 -10.49
CA GLY A 21 -37.68 -14.18 -9.19
C GLY A 21 -36.59 -14.27 -8.09
N GLN A 22 -35.32 -13.93 -8.37
CA GLN A 22 -34.23 -14.04 -7.40
C GLN A 22 -34.52 -13.22 -6.16
N ASP A 23 -34.35 -13.81 -4.97
CA ASP A 23 -34.37 -13.08 -3.70
C ASP A 23 -33.17 -12.12 -3.62
N LEU A 24 -33.47 -10.85 -3.34
CA LEU A 24 -32.52 -9.76 -3.31
C LEU A 24 -32.26 -9.25 -1.90
N VAL A 25 -32.92 -9.77 -0.87
CA VAL A 25 -32.83 -9.25 0.50
C VAL A 25 -31.39 -9.30 1.03
N SER A 26 -30.74 -10.45 0.94
CA SER A 26 -29.35 -10.63 1.38
C SER A 26 -28.38 -9.84 0.52
N TYR A 27 -28.58 -9.84 -0.80
CA TYR A 27 -27.74 -9.09 -1.73
C TYR A 27 -27.81 -7.58 -1.46
N ARG A 28 -29.02 -7.05 -1.22
CA ARG A 28 -29.22 -5.66 -0.86
C ARG A 28 -28.51 -5.26 0.43
N LYS A 29 -28.51 -6.15 1.45
CA LYS A 29 -27.76 -5.90 2.70
C LYS A 29 -26.25 -5.78 2.41
N VAL A 30 -25.70 -6.66 1.59
CA VAL A 30 -24.29 -6.62 1.19
C VAL A 30 -23.93 -5.33 0.44
N VAL A 31 -24.75 -4.93 -0.52
CA VAL A 31 -24.56 -3.65 -1.27
C VAL A 31 -24.67 -2.45 -0.32
N SER A 32 -25.63 -2.47 0.61
CA SER A 32 -25.77 -1.41 1.61
C SER A 32 -24.56 -1.29 2.52
N LEU A 33 -24.02 -2.42 3.01
CA LEU A 33 -22.78 -2.43 3.81
C LEU A 33 -21.60 -1.88 3.00
N SER A 34 -21.44 -2.28 1.74
CA SER A 34 -20.43 -1.72 0.86
C SER A 34 -20.53 -0.19 0.79
N ASN A 35 -21.73 0.33 0.58
CA ASN A 35 -21.96 1.78 0.48
C ASN A 35 -21.69 2.51 1.80
N ILE A 36 -22.00 1.90 2.95
CA ILE A 36 -21.68 2.46 4.28
C ILE A 36 -20.15 2.62 4.42
N TYR A 37 -19.39 1.59 4.08
CA TYR A 37 -17.92 1.64 4.14
C TYR A 37 -17.33 2.59 3.10
N TYR A 38 -17.91 2.68 1.90
CA TYR A 38 -17.54 3.69 0.92
C TYR A 38 -17.73 5.12 1.46
N ASN A 39 -18.89 5.42 2.02
CA ASN A 39 -19.18 6.74 2.59
C ASN A 39 -18.25 7.07 3.77
N LYS A 40 -17.94 6.07 4.61
CA LYS A 40 -16.95 6.22 5.68
C LYS A 40 -15.58 6.56 5.11
N GLY A 41 -15.11 5.81 4.10
CA GLY A 41 -13.83 6.08 3.43
C GLY A 41 -13.79 7.46 2.77
N LEU A 42 -14.89 7.89 2.14
CA LEU A 42 -15.00 9.23 1.55
C LEU A 42 -14.90 10.34 2.62
N SER A 43 -15.55 10.15 3.77
CA SER A 43 -15.47 11.11 4.88
C SER A 43 -14.04 11.19 5.44
N GLN A 44 -13.36 10.05 5.59
CA GLN A 44 -11.97 9.97 6.05
C GLN A 44 -11.02 10.64 5.04
N ALA A 45 -11.19 10.40 3.75
CA ALA A 45 -10.38 11.04 2.71
C ALA A 45 -10.51 12.58 2.73
N LYS A 46 -11.73 13.11 2.97
CA LYS A 46 -11.97 14.56 3.08
C LYS A 46 -11.17 15.23 4.20
N ILE A 47 -10.94 14.55 5.31
CA ILE A 47 -10.13 15.06 6.44
C ILE A 47 -8.67 14.62 6.38
N ARG A 48 -8.23 14.06 5.23
CA ARG A 48 -6.87 13.55 5.01
C ARG A 48 -6.47 12.38 5.93
N ASP A 49 -7.41 11.63 6.43
CA ASP A 49 -7.19 10.30 7.03
C ASP A 49 -7.10 9.27 5.88
N LEU A 50 -6.00 9.28 5.13
CA LEU A 50 -5.87 8.45 3.93
C LEU A 50 -5.70 6.97 4.31
N SER A 51 -4.94 6.65 5.34
CA SER A 51 -4.79 5.28 5.86
C SER A 51 -6.12 4.70 6.31
N GLY A 52 -6.93 5.45 7.03
CA GLY A 52 -8.28 5.06 7.44
C GLY A 52 -9.22 4.89 6.25
N ALA A 53 -9.14 5.81 5.28
CA ALA A 53 -9.94 5.76 4.06
C ALA A 53 -9.61 4.50 3.24
N ILE A 54 -8.33 4.16 3.04
CA ILE A 54 -7.90 2.92 2.37
C ILE A 54 -8.50 1.70 3.06
N SER A 55 -8.43 1.65 4.40
CA SER A 55 -8.99 0.54 5.18
C SER A 55 -10.50 0.40 4.95
N SER A 56 -11.23 1.51 5.04
CA SER A 56 -12.69 1.54 4.83
C SER A 56 -13.08 1.17 3.40
N LEU A 57 -12.37 1.68 2.39
CA LEU A 57 -12.66 1.36 0.99
C LEU A 57 -12.34 -0.09 0.64
N LYS A 58 -11.26 -0.66 1.17
CA LYS A 58 -10.97 -2.10 1.04
C LYS A 58 -12.08 -2.93 1.67
N GLN A 59 -12.61 -2.52 2.83
CA GLN A 59 -13.75 -3.18 3.46
C GLN A 59 -15.01 -3.08 2.58
N SER A 60 -15.27 -1.92 1.97
CA SER A 60 -16.35 -1.74 0.99
C SER A 60 -16.22 -2.74 -0.15
N LEU A 61 -15.02 -2.91 -0.71
CA LEU A 61 -14.74 -3.84 -1.81
C LEU A 61 -14.75 -5.31 -1.40
N GLN A 62 -14.52 -5.64 -0.13
CA GLN A 62 -14.72 -6.99 0.38
C GLN A 62 -16.20 -7.39 0.35
N PHE A 63 -17.10 -6.46 0.70
CA PHE A 63 -18.55 -6.71 0.61
C PHE A 63 -19.04 -6.70 -0.84
N ASN A 64 -18.62 -5.73 -1.64
CA ASN A 64 -19.04 -5.63 -3.04
C ASN A 64 -17.86 -5.27 -3.97
N LYS A 65 -17.27 -6.27 -4.61
CA LYS A 65 -16.15 -6.08 -5.56
C LYS A 65 -16.53 -5.23 -6.78
N LEU A 66 -17.82 -5.12 -7.10
CA LEU A 66 -18.35 -4.35 -8.22
C LEU A 66 -18.60 -2.88 -7.88
N ASN A 67 -18.25 -2.41 -6.68
CA ASN A 67 -18.39 -1.01 -6.31
C ASN A 67 -17.30 -0.16 -6.97
N THR A 68 -17.58 0.29 -8.19
CA THR A 68 -16.65 1.11 -8.99
C THR A 68 -16.35 2.46 -8.34
N SER A 69 -17.31 3.07 -7.66
CA SER A 69 -17.08 4.31 -6.91
C SER A 69 -16.05 4.13 -5.80
N ALA A 70 -16.09 3.00 -5.08
CA ALA A 70 -15.10 2.68 -4.04
C ALA A 70 -13.71 2.44 -4.64
N ARG A 71 -13.62 1.78 -5.82
CA ARG A 71 -12.35 1.59 -6.53
C ARG A 71 -11.79 2.89 -7.06
N ASN A 72 -12.61 3.74 -7.64
CA ASN A 72 -12.18 5.03 -8.16
C ASN A 72 -11.61 5.91 -7.06
N LEU A 73 -12.29 5.97 -5.92
CA LEU A 73 -11.80 6.72 -4.76
C LEU A 73 -10.53 6.10 -4.17
N LEU A 74 -10.44 4.77 -4.09
CA LEU A 74 -9.23 4.07 -3.63
C LEU A 74 -8.03 4.37 -4.54
N GLY A 75 -8.26 4.37 -5.86
CA GLY A 75 -7.23 4.77 -6.83
C GLY A 75 -6.78 6.23 -6.65
N LEU A 76 -7.70 7.17 -6.41
CA LEU A 76 -7.35 8.56 -6.12
C LEU A 76 -6.50 8.70 -4.86
N ILE A 77 -6.81 7.94 -3.80
CA ILE A 77 -6.03 7.95 -2.57
C ILE A 77 -4.62 7.39 -2.80
N TYR A 78 -4.48 6.29 -3.52
CA TYR A 78 -3.17 5.76 -3.90
C TYR A 78 -2.37 6.75 -4.75
N TYR A 79 -3.03 7.48 -5.65
CA TYR A 79 -2.39 8.54 -6.43
C TYR A 79 -1.86 9.66 -5.53
N GLU A 80 -2.65 10.12 -4.55
CA GLU A 80 -2.23 11.13 -3.57
C GLU A 80 -1.08 10.65 -2.67
N GLU A 81 -1.02 9.36 -2.34
CA GLU A 81 0.10 8.74 -1.61
C GLU A 81 1.34 8.47 -2.48
N GLY A 82 1.29 8.83 -3.78
CA GLY A 82 2.37 8.62 -4.73
C GLY A 82 2.50 7.17 -5.23
N GLU A 83 1.49 6.33 -5.00
CA GLU A 83 1.45 4.94 -5.44
C GLU A 83 0.73 4.80 -6.80
N ILE A 84 1.32 5.38 -7.84
CA ILE A 84 0.69 5.54 -9.17
C ILE A 84 0.28 4.19 -9.79
N VAL A 85 1.10 3.14 -9.64
CA VAL A 85 0.79 1.82 -10.20
C VAL A 85 -0.39 1.19 -9.48
N ALA A 86 -0.49 1.34 -8.14
CA ALA A 86 -1.64 0.87 -7.39
C ALA A 86 -2.91 1.64 -7.79
N ALA A 87 -2.80 2.96 -8.00
CA ALA A 87 -3.90 3.80 -8.49
C ALA A 87 -4.41 3.32 -9.85
N LEU A 88 -3.50 3.14 -10.82
CA LEU A 88 -3.84 2.65 -12.15
C LEU A 88 -4.49 1.26 -12.10
N SER A 89 -3.99 0.35 -11.25
CA SER A 89 -4.57 -0.99 -11.09
C SER A 89 -6.04 -0.91 -10.64
N GLU A 90 -6.36 -0.07 -9.64
CA GLU A 90 -7.74 0.08 -9.18
C GLU A 90 -8.65 0.69 -10.25
N TRP A 91 -8.17 1.69 -11.01
CA TRP A 91 -8.94 2.31 -12.08
C TRP A 91 -9.16 1.38 -13.29
N VAL A 92 -8.15 0.60 -13.68
CA VAL A 92 -8.30 -0.41 -14.74
C VAL A 92 -9.33 -1.47 -14.34
N ILE A 93 -9.27 -1.96 -13.11
CA ILE A 93 -10.25 -2.91 -12.58
C ILE A 93 -11.65 -2.26 -12.52
N SER A 94 -11.74 -0.99 -12.11
CA SER A 94 -13.01 -0.24 -12.11
C SER A 94 -13.61 -0.17 -13.50
N LYS A 95 -12.81 0.18 -14.51
CA LYS A 95 -13.22 0.25 -15.91
C LYS A 95 -13.66 -1.11 -16.46
N HIS A 96 -12.99 -2.19 -16.06
CA HIS A 96 -13.40 -3.55 -16.44
C HIS A 96 -14.81 -3.90 -15.93
N TYR A 97 -15.17 -3.47 -14.73
CA TYR A 97 -16.51 -3.73 -14.19
C TYR A 97 -17.59 -2.77 -14.72
N GLN A 98 -17.23 -1.55 -15.09
CA GLN A 98 -18.12 -0.54 -15.63
C GLN A 98 -17.36 0.25 -16.70
N ASN A 99 -17.62 -0.07 -17.97
CA ASN A 99 -16.93 0.54 -19.10
C ASN A 99 -17.43 1.97 -19.36
N ASP A 100 -18.75 2.20 -19.26
CA ASP A 100 -19.38 3.46 -19.59
C ASP A 100 -19.68 4.29 -18.34
N ASN A 101 -19.65 5.63 -18.49
CA ASN A 101 -19.91 6.59 -17.40
C ASN A 101 -19.08 6.30 -16.14
N ASN A 102 -17.78 6.05 -16.32
CA ASN A 102 -16.86 5.74 -15.25
C ASN A 102 -15.72 6.76 -15.20
N ASP A 103 -15.59 7.48 -14.08
CA ASP A 103 -14.55 8.50 -13.87
C ASP A 103 -13.13 7.93 -14.01
N ALA A 104 -12.95 6.61 -13.85
CA ALA A 104 -11.66 5.95 -14.04
C ALA A 104 -11.04 6.24 -15.41
N ASP A 105 -11.86 6.39 -16.45
CA ASP A 105 -11.39 6.73 -17.80
C ASP A 105 -10.64 8.06 -17.86
N MET A 106 -11.18 9.05 -17.18
CA MET A 106 -10.55 10.38 -17.07
C MET A 106 -9.19 10.29 -16.36
N TYR A 107 -9.12 9.60 -15.24
CA TYR A 107 -7.88 9.44 -14.45
C TYR A 107 -6.82 8.65 -15.20
N ILE A 108 -7.21 7.57 -15.91
CA ILE A 108 -6.28 6.77 -16.72
C ILE A 108 -5.71 7.63 -17.86
N LYS A 109 -6.58 8.34 -18.60
CA LYS A 109 -6.16 9.22 -19.69
C LYS A 109 -5.21 10.33 -19.23
N GLU A 110 -5.48 10.93 -18.08
CA GLU A 110 -4.61 11.97 -17.50
C GLU A 110 -3.18 11.46 -17.24
N ILE A 111 -3.05 10.23 -16.73
CA ILE A 111 -1.72 9.63 -16.51
C ILE A 111 -1.07 9.23 -17.82
N GLN A 112 -1.83 8.66 -18.76
CA GLN A 112 -1.34 8.20 -20.06
C GLN A 112 -1.00 9.34 -21.02
N ALA A 113 -1.57 10.53 -20.82
CA ALA A 113 -1.25 11.72 -21.64
C ALA A 113 0.23 12.09 -21.61
N ASN A 114 0.99 11.63 -20.61
CA ASN A 114 2.44 11.84 -20.54
C ASN A 114 3.19 10.51 -20.35
N PRO A 115 3.56 9.79 -21.43
CA PRO A 115 4.25 8.50 -21.36
C PRO A 115 5.58 8.57 -20.61
N ASN A 116 6.31 9.67 -20.71
CA ASN A 116 7.57 9.86 -19.99
C ASN A 116 7.35 9.89 -18.47
N LYS A 117 6.23 10.49 -18.03
CA LYS A 117 5.87 10.54 -16.61
C LYS A 117 5.51 9.14 -16.08
N LEU A 118 4.80 8.35 -16.88
CA LEU A 118 4.46 6.97 -16.52
C LEU A 118 5.71 6.09 -16.38
N GLU A 119 6.63 6.18 -17.33
CA GLU A 119 7.90 5.43 -17.28
C GLU A 119 8.76 5.89 -16.09
N MET A 120 8.81 7.18 -15.78
CA MET A 120 9.48 7.71 -14.59
C MET A 120 8.90 7.10 -13.30
N HIS A 121 7.58 6.95 -13.21
CA HIS A 121 6.92 6.32 -12.05
C HIS A 121 7.27 4.82 -11.96
N ASN A 122 7.27 4.10 -13.08
CA ASN A 122 7.68 2.70 -13.12
C ASN A 122 9.13 2.51 -12.66
N GLN A 123 10.04 3.35 -13.12
CA GLN A 123 11.44 3.35 -12.69
C GLN A 123 11.58 3.69 -11.19
N THR A 124 10.77 4.60 -10.70
CA THR A 124 10.74 4.98 -9.28
C THR A 124 10.37 3.79 -8.40
N ILE A 125 9.36 3.01 -8.80
CA ILE A 125 8.96 1.81 -8.07
C ILE A 125 10.04 0.72 -8.12
N ARG A 126 10.65 0.50 -9.29
CA ARG A 126 11.77 -0.45 -9.42
C ARG A 126 12.93 -0.06 -8.50
N LYS A 127 13.29 1.22 -8.45
CA LYS A 127 14.33 1.75 -7.54
C LYS A 127 13.94 1.60 -6.07
N TYR A 128 12.67 1.84 -5.73
CA TYR A 128 12.16 1.62 -4.37
C TYR A 128 12.27 0.14 -3.95
N ASN A 129 11.86 -0.79 -4.81
CA ASN A 129 11.95 -2.22 -4.54
C ASN A 129 13.42 -2.68 -4.40
N SER A 130 14.32 -2.16 -5.23
CA SER A 130 15.76 -2.40 -5.11
C SER A 130 16.31 -1.88 -3.77
N ALA A 131 15.94 -0.65 -3.39
CA ALA A 131 16.34 -0.07 -2.11
C ALA A 131 15.79 -0.84 -0.90
N LEU A 132 14.54 -1.30 -0.98
CA LEU A 132 13.94 -2.15 0.05
C LEU A 132 14.69 -3.47 0.19
N ASN A 133 15.13 -4.06 -0.92
CA ASN A 133 15.92 -5.28 -0.93
C ASN A 133 17.30 -5.03 -0.31
N SER A 134 18.02 -3.96 -0.70
CA SER A 134 19.30 -3.56 -0.07
C SER A 134 19.16 -3.36 1.44
N ALA A 135 18.10 -2.68 1.87
CA ALA A 135 17.82 -2.47 3.31
C ALA A 135 17.60 -3.81 4.07
N LYS A 136 16.88 -4.76 3.45
CA LYS A 136 16.65 -6.10 4.04
C LYS A 136 17.93 -6.92 4.17
N HIS A 137 18.92 -6.72 3.31
CA HIS A 137 20.21 -7.40 3.35
C HIS A 137 21.26 -6.66 4.19
N GLY A 138 20.88 -5.55 4.85
CA GLY A 138 21.78 -4.77 5.71
C GLY A 138 22.64 -3.76 4.97
N ASP A 139 22.46 -3.58 3.67
CA ASP A 139 23.16 -2.56 2.88
C ASP A 139 22.43 -1.22 2.97
N GLU A 140 22.53 -0.61 4.17
CA GLU A 140 21.80 0.62 4.51
C GLU A 140 22.24 1.82 3.64
N ASP A 141 23.52 1.93 3.34
CA ASP A 141 24.07 3.05 2.58
C ASP A 141 23.53 3.06 1.13
N MET A 142 23.53 1.91 0.46
CA MET A 142 22.94 1.77 -0.87
C MET A 142 21.44 2.03 -0.85
N ALA A 143 20.73 1.50 0.15
CA ALA A 143 19.31 1.76 0.33
C ALA A 143 19.02 3.26 0.48
N ILE A 144 19.78 3.98 1.32
CA ILE A 144 19.65 5.42 1.50
C ILE A 144 19.91 6.19 0.20
N ILE A 145 20.95 5.83 -0.57
CA ILE A 145 21.27 6.49 -1.84
C ILE A 145 20.12 6.33 -2.84
N GLN A 146 19.59 5.11 -2.97
CA GLN A 146 18.49 4.82 -3.88
C GLN A 146 17.18 5.51 -3.43
N LEU A 147 16.85 5.46 -2.14
CA LEU A 147 15.65 6.09 -1.59
C LEU A 147 15.68 7.62 -1.71
N LYS A 148 16.82 8.26 -1.57
CA LYS A 148 16.96 9.70 -1.84
C LYS A 148 16.53 10.03 -3.27
N LYS A 149 16.97 9.23 -4.26
CA LYS A 149 16.57 9.42 -5.66
C LYS A 149 15.06 9.21 -5.84
N VAL A 150 14.50 8.18 -5.19
CA VAL A 150 13.05 7.89 -5.22
C VAL A 150 12.24 9.05 -4.64
N VAL A 151 12.60 9.54 -3.45
CA VAL A 151 11.89 10.63 -2.77
C VAL A 151 12.03 11.96 -3.53
N ASN A 152 13.16 12.22 -4.16
CA ASN A 152 13.34 13.40 -5.00
C ASN A 152 12.48 13.35 -6.27
N THR A 153 12.32 12.17 -6.87
CA THR A 153 11.49 11.99 -8.06
C THR A 153 9.99 11.98 -7.72
N ASN A 154 9.62 11.38 -6.60
CA ASN A 154 8.24 11.31 -6.13
C ASN A 154 8.17 11.65 -4.62
N PRO A 155 8.08 12.94 -4.27
CA PRO A 155 8.05 13.38 -2.87
C PRO A 155 6.81 12.91 -2.09
N LYS A 156 5.70 12.62 -2.78
CA LYS A 156 4.47 12.11 -2.17
C LYS A 156 4.53 10.62 -1.82
N PHE A 157 5.53 9.87 -2.30
CA PHE A 157 5.61 8.43 -2.07
C PHE A 157 5.84 8.11 -0.60
N ILE A 158 4.75 7.87 0.13
CA ILE A 158 4.75 7.71 1.60
C ILE A 158 5.68 6.58 2.03
N ARG A 159 5.58 5.40 1.42
CA ARG A 159 6.42 4.23 1.79
C ARG A 159 7.91 4.50 1.63
N ALA A 160 8.31 5.21 0.58
CA ALA A 160 9.71 5.55 0.35
C ALA A 160 10.22 6.55 1.40
N ASN A 161 9.41 7.56 1.73
CA ASN A 161 9.73 8.51 2.79
C ASN A 161 9.83 7.85 4.16
N GLN A 162 8.92 6.91 4.49
CA GLN A 162 8.95 6.14 5.75
C GLN A 162 10.20 5.28 5.85
N LEU A 163 10.54 4.54 4.80
CA LEU A 163 11.73 3.68 4.80
C LEU A 163 13.00 4.50 4.91
N LEU A 164 13.11 5.62 4.19
CA LEU A 164 14.26 6.52 4.29
C LEU A 164 14.36 7.15 5.69
N ALA A 165 13.24 7.54 6.29
CA ALA A 165 13.21 8.06 7.65
C ALA A 165 13.65 7.00 8.66
N LEU A 166 13.20 5.75 8.53
CA LEU A 166 13.60 4.63 9.39
C LEU A 166 15.11 4.40 9.32
N LEU A 167 15.69 4.32 8.12
CA LEU A 167 17.15 4.15 7.95
C LEU A 167 17.94 5.32 8.54
N TYR A 168 17.44 6.55 8.42
CA TYR A 168 18.05 7.68 9.10
C TYR A 168 17.95 7.61 10.62
N MET A 169 16.86 7.06 11.17
CA MET A 169 16.72 6.84 12.62
C MET A 169 17.71 5.78 13.12
N MET A 170 17.86 4.69 12.37
CA MET A 170 18.79 3.59 12.71
C MET A 170 20.25 4.04 12.74
N SER A 171 20.65 4.97 11.88
CA SER A 171 22.03 5.49 11.82
C SER A 171 22.52 6.20 13.08
N GLY A 172 21.64 6.59 14.02
CA GLY A 172 21.95 7.23 15.30
C GLY A 172 22.50 8.66 15.20
N LYS A 173 22.88 9.15 14.02
CA LYS A 173 23.49 10.47 13.83
C LYS A 173 22.47 11.60 14.02
N LYS A 174 22.82 12.65 14.79
CA LYS A 174 21.94 13.80 15.07
C LYS A 174 21.39 14.47 13.80
N GLU A 175 22.23 14.63 12.78
CA GLU A 175 21.82 15.20 11.48
C GLU A 175 20.78 14.35 10.78
N ASN A 176 20.95 13.02 10.80
CA ASN A 176 20.02 12.09 10.16
C ASN A 176 18.67 12.08 10.88
N ARG A 177 18.63 12.25 12.20
CA ARG A 177 17.39 12.41 12.96
C ARG A 177 16.60 13.64 12.53
N THR A 178 17.28 14.76 12.30
CA THR A 178 16.63 15.99 11.78
C THR A 178 16.08 15.77 10.38
N ARG A 179 16.82 15.04 9.52
CA ARG A 179 16.36 14.66 8.17
C ARG A 179 15.14 13.73 8.24
N ALA A 180 15.19 12.72 9.11
CA ALA A 180 14.06 11.81 9.35
C ALA A 180 12.80 12.58 9.78
N MET A 181 12.92 13.46 10.78
CA MET A 181 11.79 14.26 11.25
C MET A 181 11.18 15.13 10.14
N ARG A 182 12.01 15.68 9.24
CA ARG A 182 11.51 16.45 8.08
C ARG A 182 10.71 15.58 7.11
N LEU A 183 11.19 14.38 6.79
CA LEU A 183 10.47 13.43 5.94
C LEU A 183 9.12 13.03 6.55
N LEU A 184 9.11 12.69 7.84
CA LEU A 184 7.90 12.31 8.57
C LEU A 184 6.87 13.45 8.61
N LYS A 185 7.32 14.69 8.85
CA LYS A 185 6.44 15.87 8.77
C LYS A 185 5.81 16.06 7.40
N ASN A 186 6.52 15.74 6.32
CA ASN A 186 5.96 15.81 4.97
C ASN A 186 4.89 14.74 4.74
N ILE A 187 5.06 13.54 5.28
CA ILE A 187 4.04 12.48 5.21
C ILE A 187 2.76 12.92 5.92
N ILE A 188 2.86 13.49 7.13
CA ILE A 188 1.68 13.95 7.89
C ILE A 188 0.88 15.04 7.15
N LYS A 189 1.50 15.80 6.26
CA LYS A 189 0.76 16.75 5.40
C LYS A 189 -0.12 16.03 4.37
N VAL A 190 0.25 14.82 3.97
CA VAL A 190 -0.51 14.00 3.01
C VAL A 190 -1.53 13.13 3.74
N ASP A 191 -1.08 12.39 4.75
CA ASP A 191 -1.90 11.48 5.57
C ASP A 191 -1.73 11.81 7.06
N VAL A 192 -2.71 12.50 7.62
CA VAL A 192 -2.66 13.06 8.99
C VAL A 192 -2.65 11.95 10.06
N THR A 193 -3.28 10.83 9.79
CA THR A 193 -3.46 9.73 10.75
C THR A 193 -2.53 8.56 10.54
N ASN A 194 -1.51 8.72 9.71
CA ASN A 194 -0.56 7.65 9.43
C ASN A 194 0.14 7.13 10.69
N THR A 195 -0.36 6.02 11.22
CA THR A 195 0.05 5.46 12.52
C THR A 195 1.54 5.13 12.58
N THR A 196 2.12 4.61 11.50
CA THR A 196 3.55 4.30 11.41
C THR A 196 4.38 5.58 11.50
N THR A 197 3.99 6.62 10.79
CA THR A 197 4.67 7.91 10.79
C THR A 197 4.58 8.58 12.17
N LEU A 198 3.40 8.57 12.79
CA LEU A 198 3.20 9.12 14.14
C LEU A 198 4.05 8.39 15.17
N ARG A 199 4.15 7.06 15.09
CA ARG A 199 5.02 6.26 15.95
C ARG A 199 6.50 6.65 15.79
N TYR A 200 6.99 6.75 14.56
CA TYR A 200 8.39 7.18 14.32
C TYR A 200 8.67 8.59 14.82
N MET A 201 7.72 9.52 14.65
CA MET A 201 7.85 10.87 15.18
C MET A 201 7.93 10.88 16.71
N LYS A 202 7.11 10.05 17.38
CA LYS A 202 7.16 9.88 18.83
C LYS A 202 8.52 9.32 19.28
N GLU A 203 9.00 8.25 18.67
CA GLU A 203 10.32 7.68 18.96
C GLU A 203 11.45 8.71 18.81
N LEU A 204 11.39 9.56 17.78
CA LEU A 204 12.36 10.64 17.60
C LEU A 204 12.26 11.72 18.68
N SER A 205 11.07 12.01 19.21
CA SER A 205 10.88 12.99 20.28
C SER A 205 11.30 12.45 21.66
N ASP A 206 10.98 11.19 21.95
CA ASP A 206 11.21 10.57 23.26
C ASP A 206 12.72 10.38 23.58
N VAL A 207 13.57 10.24 22.56
CA VAL A 207 15.04 10.17 22.74
C VAL A 207 15.62 11.52 23.22
N HIS A 208 14.90 12.64 23.11
CA HIS A 208 15.32 13.91 23.70
C HIS A 208 15.01 14.01 25.20
N ILE A 209 14.21 13.09 25.74
CA ILE A 209 13.79 13.06 27.16
C ILE A 209 14.52 11.91 27.89
N LYS A 210 15.77 11.61 27.56
CA LYS A 210 16.63 10.97 28.56
C LYS A 210 17.10 12.09 29.51
N PRO A 211 16.61 12.18 30.77
CA PRO A 211 17.21 13.06 31.71
C PRO A 211 18.65 12.55 31.90
N GLU A 212 19.64 13.36 31.54
CA GLU A 212 20.95 13.16 32.11
C GLU A 212 20.75 13.05 33.62
N PRO A 213 21.41 12.09 34.32
CA PRO A 213 21.37 12.07 35.76
C PRO A 213 22.03 13.36 36.21
N VAL A 214 21.20 14.32 36.58
CA VAL A 214 21.67 15.54 37.27
C VAL A 214 22.13 15.10 38.63
N ILE A 215 23.39 14.68 38.72
CA ILE A 215 24.12 14.64 40.00
C ILE A 215 24.30 16.11 40.40
N LYS A 216 23.28 16.66 41.04
CA LYS A 216 23.42 17.91 41.78
C LYS A 216 24.29 17.61 42.97
N THR A 217 25.55 17.96 42.89
CA THR A 217 26.41 18.21 44.03
C THR A 217 25.72 19.29 44.85
N ILE A 218 25.01 18.86 45.87
CA ILE A 218 24.47 19.78 46.89
C ILE A 218 25.66 20.30 47.68
N LYS A 219 26.14 21.47 47.30
CA LYS A 219 26.96 22.28 48.19
C LYS A 219 26.08 22.72 49.36
N LYS A 220 26.44 22.25 50.56
CA LYS A 220 25.87 22.54 51.83
C LYS A 220 26.18 24.02 52.16
N GLU A 221 25.19 24.88 52.02
CA GLU A 221 25.20 26.19 52.65
C GLU A 221 24.18 26.21 53.78
N GLU A 222 24.70 26.26 55.01
CA GLU A 222 23.94 26.52 56.18
C GLU A 222 23.44 27.97 56.19
N SER A 223 22.11 28.12 56.23
CA SER A 223 21.51 29.33 56.76
C SER A 223 20.23 28.99 57.48
N ARG A 224 20.31 29.05 58.80
CA ARG A 224 19.18 28.92 59.72
C ARG A 224 18.23 30.10 59.56
N LYS A 225 16.96 29.82 59.24
CA LYS A 225 15.86 30.70 59.67
C LYS A 225 14.75 29.83 60.22
N ALA A 226 14.43 30.09 61.50
CA ALA A 226 13.37 29.44 62.25
C ALA A 226 11.99 29.69 61.63
N LEU A 227 11.20 28.64 61.48
CA LEU A 227 9.76 28.70 61.20
C LEU A 227 8.96 28.41 62.47
N PRO A 228 7.77 29.04 62.61
CA PRO A 228 7.02 29.02 63.87
C PRO A 228 6.42 27.64 64.15
N ARG A 229 6.34 27.29 65.43
CA ARG A 229 5.70 26.09 65.97
C ARG A 229 4.22 26.14 65.68
N VAL A 230 3.70 25.06 65.02
CA VAL A 230 2.28 24.76 64.92
C VAL A 230 2.02 23.58 65.87
N ASP A 231 0.96 23.70 66.63
CA ASP A 231 0.57 22.81 67.72
C ASP A 231 0.39 21.35 67.32
N ALA A 232 0.86 20.43 68.20
CA ALA A 232 1.05 19.01 67.96
C ALA A 232 -0.17 18.14 68.31
N ASP A 233 -1.42 18.62 68.16
CA ASP A 233 -2.59 17.86 68.66
C ASP A 233 -3.67 17.49 67.59
N ALA A 234 -3.35 17.45 66.31
CA ALA A 234 -4.36 17.14 65.28
C ALA A 234 -4.08 15.95 64.38
N TYR A 235 -3.13 15.10 64.66
CA TYR A 235 -2.92 13.88 63.84
C TYR A 235 -3.18 12.62 64.66
N LYS A 236 -4.37 12.03 64.46
CA LYS A 236 -4.63 10.65 64.83
C LYS A 236 -3.57 9.78 64.19
N THR A 237 -2.84 9.06 64.99
CA THR A 237 -1.84 8.04 64.61
C THR A 237 -2.50 7.03 63.66
N ILE A 238 -2.21 7.13 62.36
CA ILE A 238 -2.43 6.04 61.43
C ILE A 238 -1.40 4.99 61.72
N THR A 239 -1.80 3.85 62.25
CA THR A 239 -0.93 2.70 62.45
C THR A 239 -0.25 2.34 61.12
N PRO A 240 1.09 2.15 61.08
CA PRO A 240 1.78 1.80 59.86
C PRO A 240 1.24 0.47 59.34
N TYR A 241 0.77 0.45 58.10
CA TYR A 241 0.40 -0.76 57.39
C TYR A 241 1.63 -1.66 57.31
N LYS A 242 1.51 -2.86 57.94
CA LYS A 242 2.55 -3.87 57.91
C LYS A 242 2.50 -4.52 56.53
N GLU A 243 3.41 -4.15 55.62
CA GLU A 243 3.57 -4.82 54.34
C GLU A 243 3.88 -6.31 54.60
N GLU A 244 2.90 -7.15 54.31
CA GLU A 244 3.13 -8.60 54.21
C GLU A 244 4.03 -8.84 52.98
N LYS A 245 5.17 -9.48 53.22
CA LYS A 245 6.11 -9.85 52.15
C LYS A 245 5.31 -10.71 51.13
N PRO A 246 5.32 -10.35 49.82
CA PRO A 246 4.58 -11.11 48.84
C PRO A 246 5.05 -12.58 48.82
N SER A 247 4.11 -13.51 48.98
CA SER A 247 4.39 -14.94 48.92
C SER A 247 5.00 -15.26 47.54
N VAL A 248 6.10 -16.02 47.54
CA VAL A 248 6.80 -16.40 46.29
C VAL A 248 6.00 -17.49 45.55
N LEU A 249 4.99 -18.11 46.20
CA LEU A 249 4.21 -19.21 45.64
C LEU A 249 3.47 -18.89 44.32
N PRO A 250 2.85 -17.70 44.13
CA PRO A 250 2.22 -17.36 42.87
C PRO A 250 3.22 -17.25 41.71
N PHE A 251 4.43 -16.79 41.96
CA PHE A 251 5.48 -16.71 40.93
C PHE A 251 5.98 -18.08 40.47
N VAL A 252 6.08 -19.03 41.40
CA VAL A 252 6.45 -20.41 41.06
C VAL A 252 5.38 -21.06 40.20
N ASN A 253 4.10 -20.88 40.51
CA ASN A 253 3.00 -21.40 39.69
C ASN A 253 2.95 -20.83 38.28
N VAL A 254 3.24 -19.52 38.12
CA VAL A 254 3.36 -18.87 36.79
C VAL A 254 4.53 -19.45 36.01
N LEU A 255 5.69 -19.67 36.62
CA LEU A 255 6.84 -20.29 35.98
C LEU A 255 6.58 -21.72 35.54
N VAL A 256 5.89 -22.52 36.36
CA VAL A 256 5.51 -23.90 36.02
C VAL A 256 4.52 -23.89 34.87
N GLY A 257 3.49 -23.03 34.88
CA GLY A 257 2.51 -22.91 33.81
C GLY A 257 3.18 -22.47 32.49
N LEU A 258 4.14 -21.56 32.54
CA LEU A 258 4.90 -21.10 31.37
C LEU A 258 5.73 -22.24 30.76
N ASN A 259 6.39 -23.05 31.57
CA ASN A 259 7.17 -24.19 31.09
C ASN A 259 6.27 -25.27 30.47
N ILE A 260 5.11 -25.55 31.05
CA ILE A 260 4.14 -26.50 30.48
C ILE A 260 3.62 -25.93 29.14
N GLY A 261 3.27 -24.66 29.07
CA GLY A 261 2.83 -24.00 27.84
C GLY A 261 3.89 -24.05 26.72
N LEU A 262 5.15 -23.79 27.04
CA LEU A 262 6.27 -23.89 26.11
C LEU A 262 6.48 -25.34 25.63
N ALA A 263 6.36 -26.34 26.51
CA ALA A 263 6.45 -27.74 26.14
C ALA A 263 5.33 -28.16 25.19
N VAL A 264 4.09 -27.78 25.47
CA VAL A 264 2.94 -28.04 24.58
C VAL A 264 3.14 -27.36 23.22
N MET A 265 3.61 -26.10 23.21
CA MET A 265 3.90 -25.38 21.97
C MET A 265 5.00 -26.06 21.16
N TYR A 266 6.08 -26.49 21.81
CA TYR A 266 7.22 -27.14 21.14
C TYR A 266 6.85 -28.52 20.57
N PHE A 267 6.11 -29.36 21.31
CA PHE A 267 5.80 -30.73 20.89
C PHE A 267 4.58 -30.87 19.99
N LEU A 268 3.57 -29.98 20.12
CA LEU A 268 2.30 -30.09 19.39
C LEU A 268 2.17 -29.04 18.27
N VAL A 269 2.53 -27.79 18.53
CA VAL A 269 2.28 -26.68 17.60
C VAL A 269 3.42 -26.50 16.59
N VAL A 270 4.66 -26.56 17.05
CA VAL A 270 5.82 -26.33 16.16
C VAL A 270 5.95 -27.38 15.05
N PRO A 271 5.75 -28.69 15.28
CA PRO A 271 5.79 -29.70 14.21
C PRO A 271 4.67 -29.47 13.18
N HIS A 272 3.47 -29.13 13.64
CA HIS A 272 2.32 -28.89 12.77
C HIS A 272 2.49 -27.63 11.89
N ILE A 273 3.03 -26.57 12.46
CA ILE A 273 3.37 -25.34 11.68
C ILE A 273 4.50 -25.64 10.68
N LYS A 274 5.49 -26.42 11.07
CA LYS A 274 6.62 -26.77 10.23
C LYS A 274 6.23 -27.62 9.02
N SER A 275 5.30 -28.58 9.18
CA SER A 275 4.77 -29.37 8.08
C SER A 275 3.94 -28.52 7.12
N ASN A 276 3.03 -27.70 7.61
CA ASN A 276 2.22 -26.82 6.78
C ASN A 276 3.07 -25.77 6.02
N LEU A 277 4.12 -25.25 6.66
CA LEU A 277 5.04 -24.28 6.01
C LEU A 277 5.91 -24.92 4.94
N ALA A 278 6.26 -26.21 5.08
CA ALA A 278 7.02 -26.95 4.09
C ALA A 278 6.17 -27.28 2.86
N ASP A 279 4.91 -27.66 3.09
CA ASP A 279 3.94 -27.97 2.04
C ASP A 279 3.56 -26.69 1.25
N ASP A 280 3.34 -25.56 1.92
CA ASP A 280 3.08 -24.27 1.28
C ASP A 280 4.28 -23.76 0.47
N LYS A 281 5.51 -23.92 0.97
CA LYS A 281 6.72 -23.57 0.21
C LYS A 281 6.89 -24.44 -1.04
N ASN A 282 6.61 -25.73 -0.93
CA ASN A 282 6.77 -26.67 -2.05
C ASN A 282 5.70 -26.42 -3.13
N ASN A 283 4.47 -26.16 -2.72
CA ASN A 283 3.37 -25.84 -3.64
C ASN A 283 3.58 -24.47 -4.31
N ASN A 284 4.00 -23.45 -3.57
CA ASN A 284 4.32 -22.14 -4.15
C ASN A 284 5.51 -22.22 -5.11
N PHE A 285 6.57 -22.94 -4.77
CA PHE A 285 7.72 -23.11 -5.67
C PHE A 285 7.34 -23.84 -6.97
N LYS A 286 6.50 -24.88 -6.87
CA LYS A 286 6.01 -25.62 -8.03
C LYS A 286 5.14 -24.71 -8.92
N GLN A 287 4.25 -23.94 -8.32
CA GLN A 287 3.37 -22.99 -9.04
C GLN A 287 4.19 -21.88 -9.74
N TYR A 288 5.22 -21.32 -9.06
CA TYR A 288 6.13 -20.34 -9.67
C TYR A 288 6.97 -20.94 -10.81
N SER A 289 7.43 -22.18 -10.69
CA SER A 289 8.21 -22.84 -11.74
C SER A 289 7.35 -23.16 -12.97
N GLU A 290 6.10 -23.57 -12.78
CA GLU A 290 5.15 -23.82 -13.86
C GLU A 290 4.73 -22.52 -14.56
N GLN A 291 4.52 -21.44 -13.80
CA GLN A 291 4.21 -20.11 -14.35
C GLN A 291 5.40 -19.53 -15.13
N GLN A 292 6.61 -19.67 -14.61
CA GLN A 292 7.84 -19.24 -15.30
C GLN A 292 8.10 -20.04 -16.59
N ALA A 293 7.81 -21.34 -16.60
CA ALA A 293 7.88 -22.16 -17.80
C ALA A 293 6.85 -21.74 -18.85
N SER A 294 5.62 -21.46 -18.43
CA SER A 294 4.55 -20.93 -19.29
C SER A 294 4.91 -19.56 -19.87
N ASP A 295 5.39 -18.64 -19.04
CA ASP A 295 5.79 -17.30 -19.47
C ASP A 295 6.98 -17.34 -20.45
N THR A 296 7.93 -18.25 -20.23
CA THR A 296 9.05 -18.46 -21.15
C THR A 296 8.59 -19.03 -22.49
N SER A 297 7.64 -19.96 -22.49
CA SER A 297 7.04 -20.52 -23.69
C SER A 297 6.25 -19.44 -24.48
N ASN A 298 5.44 -18.64 -23.80
CA ASN A 298 4.71 -17.54 -24.39
C ASN A 298 5.63 -16.47 -24.98
N ASN A 299 6.72 -16.11 -24.28
CA ASN A 299 7.72 -15.18 -24.79
C ASN A 299 8.44 -15.70 -26.04
N SER A 300 8.75 -17.00 -26.09
CA SER A 300 9.36 -17.60 -27.28
C SER A 300 8.40 -17.62 -28.48
N SER A 301 7.10 -17.89 -28.23
CA SER A 301 6.04 -17.83 -29.25
C SER A 301 5.87 -16.41 -29.80
N LEU A 302 5.74 -15.42 -28.94
CA LEU A 302 5.64 -14.00 -29.32
C LEU A 302 6.88 -13.50 -30.06
N LYS A 303 8.08 -13.97 -29.70
CA LYS A 303 9.31 -13.63 -30.39
C LYS A 303 9.34 -14.20 -31.82
N ASN A 304 8.86 -15.42 -32.00
CA ASN A 304 8.74 -16.07 -33.32
C ASN A 304 7.68 -15.37 -34.19
N GLU A 305 6.54 -14.98 -33.60
CA GLU A 305 5.49 -14.24 -34.30
C GLU A 305 5.96 -12.84 -34.72
N ASN A 306 6.68 -12.12 -33.86
CA ASN A 306 7.30 -10.85 -34.18
C ASN A 306 8.36 -10.96 -35.29
N ALA A 307 9.15 -12.04 -35.32
CA ALA A 307 10.10 -12.29 -36.39
C ALA A 307 9.40 -12.55 -37.73
N LYS A 308 8.28 -13.29 -37.70
CA LYS A 308 7.47 -13.56 -38.90
C LYS A 308 6.80 -12.29 -39.43
N LEU A 309 6.22 -11.47 -38.55
CA LEU A 309 5.63 -10.18 -38.92
C LEU A 309 6.67 -9.22 -39.49
N LYS A 310 7.88 -9.20 -38.91
CA LYS A 310 8.96 -8.38 -39.44
C LYS A 310 9.39 -8.81 -40.85
N GLY A 311 9.47 -10.12 -41.11
CA GLY A 311 9.72 -10.66 -42.44
C GLY A 311 8.63 -10.27 -43.45
N GLN A 312 7.36 -10.30 -43.08
CA GLN A 312 6.27 -9.84 -43.91
C GLN A 312 6.31 -8.35 -44.23
N VAL A 313 6.70 -7.51 -43.26
CA VAL A 313 6.90 -6.07 -43.44
C VAL A 313 8.07 -5.78 -44.40
N ASP A 314 9.17 -6.53 -44.30
CA ASP A 314 10.33 -6.38 -45.18
C ASP A 314 9.99 -6.85 -46.62
N GLU A 315 9.19 -7.91 -46.76
CA GLU A 315 8.70 -8.38 -48.06
C GLU A 315 7.75 -7.39 -48.70
N LEU A 316 6.79 -6.83 -47.95
CA LEU A 316 5.88 -5.79 -48.44
C LEU A 316 6.63 -4.51 -48.83
N LYS A 317 7.67 -4.13 -48.10
CA LYS A 317 8.54 -3.01 -48.49
C LYS A 317 9.24 -3.27 -49.83
N SER A 318 9.79 -4.47 -49.99
CA SER A 318 10.44 -4.86 -51.25
C SER A 318 9.48 -4.85 -52.43
N GLN A 319 8.19 -5.28 -52.23
CA GLN A 319 7.15 -5.20 -53.24
C GLN A 319 6.79 -3.73 -53.53
N LEU A 320 6.73 -2.86 -52.54
CA LEU A 320 6.49 -1.44 -52.70
C LEU A 320 7.60 -0.76 -53.50
N ASP A 321 8.87 -1.04 -53.14
CA ASP A 321 10.05 -0.53 -53.84
C ASP A 321 10.10 -1.00 -55.30
N ASN A 322 9.72 -2.24 -55.58
CA ASN A 322 9.59 -2.79 -56.95
C ASN A 322 8.46 -2.12 -57.74
N LEU A 323 7.37 -1.73 -57.09
CA LEU A 323 6.27 -0.99 -57.73
C LEU A 323 6.62 0.47 -57.98
N GLN A 324 7.49 1.06 -57.16
CA GLN A 324 7.98 2.45 -57.35
C GLN A 324 9.18 2.55 -58.28
N GLY A 325 9.90 1.44 -58.54
CA GLY A 325 11.05 1.38 -59.45
C GLY A 325 10.72 1.07 -60.92
N GLY A 326 9.46 0.91 -61.28
CA GLY A 326 8.95 0.65 -62.65
C GLY A 326 8.53 1.95 -63.33
N ASP A 327 9.51 2.50 -64.04
CA ASP A 327 9.40 3.37 -65.22
C ASP A 327 8.57 4.68 -65.12
N GLY A 328 9.31 5.77 -65.26
CA GLY A 328 8.75 7.08 -65.53
C GLY A 328 8.08 7.15 -66.88
N THR A 329 6.85 7.55 -66.89
CA THR A 329 6.13 8.44 -67.79
C THR A 329 4.63 8.22 -67.63
N SER A 330 4.00 9.00 -66.82
CA SER A 330 2.72 9.64 -67.13
C SER A 330 2.20 10.41 -65.92
N ASP A 331 2.20 11.74 -66.08
CA ASP A 331 1.47 12.68 -65.23
C ASP A 331 -0.01 12.30 -65.14
N ASN A 332 -0.40 11.89 -63.90
CA ASN A 332 -1.77 12.16 -63.37
C ASN A 332 -1.76 11.93 -61.88
N PRO A 333 -2.11 12.94 -61.06
CA PRO A 333 -2.29 12.75 -59.64
C PRO A 333 -3.54 11.90 -59.39
N VAL A 334 -3.38 10.70 -58.87
CA VAL A 334 -4.51 9.87 -58.41
C VAL A 334 -4.96 10.46 -57.08
N ASP A 335 -6.15 11.04 -57.11
CA ASP A 335 -6.82 11.65 -55.99
C ASP A 335 -7.12 10.57 -54.93
N GLY A 336 -6.80 10.85 -53.65
CA GLY A 336 -6.89 9.88 -52.54
C GLY A 336 -8.32 9.43 -52.19
N GLU A 337 -9.36 9.92 -52.88
CA GLU A 337 -10.76 9.50 -52.67
C GLU A 337 -11.11 8.15 -53.32
N THR A 338 -10.40 7.70 -54.33
CA THR A 338 -10.67 6.44 -55.01
C THR A 338 -10.18 5.17 -54.30
N LEU A 339 -9.36 5.31 -53.25
CA LEU A 339 -8.89 4.18 -52.46
C LEU A 339 -9.77 3.85 -51.23
N LEU A 340 -10.70 4.74 -50.88
CA LEU A 340 -11.65 4.48 -49.78
C LEU A 340 -12.91 3.69 -50.25
N GLU A 341 -13.31 3.79 -51.53
CA GLU A 341 -14.49 3.04 -52.03
C GLU A 341 -14.22 1.55 -52.29
N ALA A 342 -12.97 1.11 -52.31
CA ALA A 342 -12.63 -0.32 -52.51
C ALA A 342 -12.65 -1.15 -51.19
N TYR A 343 -12.91 -0.55 -50.05
CA TYR A 343 -12.89 -1.22 -48.73
C TYR A 343 -14.28 -1.49 -48.16
N ASP A 344 -15.36 -0.99 -48.79
CA ASP A 344 -16.76 -1.14 -48.33
C ASP A 344 -17.61 -2.09 -49.20
N ASN A 345 -17.01 -3.05 -49.93
CA ASN A 345 -17.71 -4.15 -50.59
C ASN A 345 -17.22 -5.53 -50.14
#